data_b419364ead72025606129b3ab278869d
#
_entry.id   b419364ead72025606129b3ab278869d
#
_cell.length_a   1.000
_cell.length_b   1.000
_cell.length_c   1.000
_cell.angle_alpha   90.00
_cell.angle_beta   90.00
_cell.angle_gamma   90.00
#
_symmetry.space_group_name_H-M   'P 1'
#
loop_
_entity.id
_entity.type
_entity.pdbx_description
1 polymer ?
#
loop_
_entity_poly.entity_id
_entity_poly.type
_entity_poly.pdbx_seq_one_letter_code
_entity_poly.pdbx_strand_id
1 'polypeptide(L)'
;SLLLDALTQLVVKHGILRVKGFAAIPNKPMRLLIQGVGTRFDKHFDRQWGADEARVTRLVLIGQELDAAQLEAQLRAALSV
;
A
#
# COMPACT_ATOMS: atom_id res chain seq x y z
N SER A 1 4.30 10.66 1.35
CA SER A 1 4.15 9.91 2.58
C SER A 1 5.11 8.72 2.59
N LEU A 2 5.42 8.23 3.77
CA LEU A 2 6.35 7.11 3.93
C LEU A 2 5.87 5.87 3.18
N LEU A 3 4.57 5.58 3.25
CA LEU A 3 3.99 4.43 2.55
C LEU A 3 4.13 4.56 1.04
N LEU A 4 3.77 5.71 0.48
CA LEU A 4 3.85 5.92 -0.96
C LEU A 4 5.30 5.92 -1.45
N ASP A 5 6.22 6.45 -0.67
CA ASP A 5 7.64 6.41 -1.01
C ASP A 5 8.15 4.97 -1.07
N ALA A 6 7.76 4.16 -0.09
CA ALA A 6 8.11 2.75 -0.05
C ALA A 6 7.52 1.99 -1.25
N LEU A 7 6.26 2.24 -1.58
CA LEU A 7 5.61 1.62 -2.74
C LEU A 7 6.28 2.02 -4.04
N THR A 8 6.66 3.28 -4.19
CA THR A 8 7.36 3.77 -5.38
C THR A 8 8.67 3.01 -5.58
N GLN A 9 9.45 2.83 -4.52
CA GLN A 9 10.68 2.08 -4.60
C GLN A 9 10.46 0.62 -4.99
N LEU A 10 9.44 -0.01 -4.44
CA LEU A 10 9.10 -1.40 -4.79
C LEU A 10 8.66 -1.53 -6.24
N VAL A 11 7.87 -0.58 -6.73
CA VAL A 11 7.44 -0.55 -8.13
C VAL A 11 8.64 -0.53 -9.07
N VAL A 12 9.60 0.35 -8.79
CA VAL A 12 10.80 0.47 -9.64
C VAL A 12 11.66 -0.79 -9.52
N LYS A 13 11.87 -1.29 -8.31
CA LYS A 13 12.78 -2.41 -8.07
C LYS A 13 12.26 -3.73 -8.62
N HIS A 14 10.96 -3.97 -8.50
CA HIS A 14 10.36 -5.27 -8.83
C HIS A 14 9.52 -5.26 -10.10
N GLY A 15 9.43 -4.14 -10.80
CA GLY A 15 8.63 -4.06 -12.03
C GLY A 15 7.14 -4.23 -11.80
N ILE A 16 6.63 -3.70 -10.70
CA ILE A 16 5.20 -3.76 -10.38
C ILE A 16 4.43 -2.87 -11.35
N LEU A 17 3.39 -3.43 -11.96
CA LEU A 17 2.61 -2.71 -12.96
C LEU A 17 1.46 -1.92 -12.34
N ARG A 18 0.80 -2.48 -11.32
CA ARG A 18 -0.34 -1.84 -10.66
C ARG A 18 -0.35 -2.13 -9.17
N VAL A 19 -0.84 -1.15 -8.42
CA VAL A 19 -1.08 -1.26 -6.99
C VAL A 19 -2.52 -0.81 -6.72
N LYS A 20 -3.25 -1.57 -5.91
CA LYS A 20 -4.62 -1.23 -5.53
C LYS A 20 -4.89 -1.72 -4.12
N GLY A 21 -5.56 -0.90 -3.34
CA GLY A 21 -5.96 -1.32 -2.00
C GLY A 21 -6.20 -0.15 -1.09
N PHE A 22 -6.06 -0.39 0.21
CA PHE A 22 -6.27 0.64 1.21
C PHE A 22 -5.29 0.48 2.37
N ALA A 23 -5.05 1.57 3.06
CA ALA A 23 -4.12 1.62 4.17
C ALA A 23 -4.79 2.13 5.44
N ALA A 24 -4.38 1.56 6.57
CA ALA A 24 -4.73 2.05 7.89
C ALA A 24 -3.66 3.06 8.31
N ILE A 25 -4.05 4.33 8.38
CA ILE A 25 -3.14 5.40 8.78
C ILE A 25 -3.31 5.66 10.27
N PRO A 26 -2.22 5.65 11.06
CA PRO A 26 -2.31 5.92 12.49
C PRO A 26 -2.97 7.26 12.78
N ASN A 27 -3.83 7.29 13.79
CA ASN A 27 -4.53 8.50 14.26
C ASN A 27 -5.52 9.09 13.26
N LYS A 28 -5.92 8.33 12.24
CA LYS A 28 -6.94 8.75 11.28
C LYS A 28 -8.11 7.78 11.34
N PRO A 29 -9.35 8.28 11.46
CA PRO A 29 -10.52 7.41 11.53
C PRO A 29 -10.95 6.87 10.17
N MET A 30 -10.37 7.37 9.09
CA MET A 30 -10.77 7.03 7.72
C MET A 30 -9.72 6.15 7.04
N ARG A 31 -10.23 5.31 6.16
CA ARG A 31 -9.44 4.41 5.34
C ARG A 31 -8.83 5.18 4.15
N LEU A 32 -7.53 5.03 3.94
CA LEU A 32 -6.87 5.64 2.79
C LEU A 32 -6.89 4.69 1.62
N LEU A 33 -7.62 5.02 0.58
CA LEU A 33 -7.64 4.26 -0.67
C LEU A 33 -6.44 4.65 -1.51
N ILE A 34 -5.75 3.63 -2.06
CA ILE A 34 -4.56 3.81 -2.87
C ILE A 34 -4.74 3.07 -4.18
N GLN A 35 -4.46 3.76 -5.29
CA GLN A 35 -4.42 3.18 -6.63
C GLN A 35 -3.17 3.68 -7.33
N GLY A 36 -2.48 2.76 -8.02
CA GLY A 36 -1.27 3.12 -8.73
C GLY A 36 -1.12 2.38 -10.06
N VAL A 37 -0.57 3.08 -11.04
CA VAL A 37 -0.16 2.52 -12.32
C VAL A 37 1.31 2.91 -12.51
N GLY A 38 2.21 1.91 -12.46
CA GLY A 38 3.64 2.20 -12.42
C GLY A 38 3.97 3.03 -11.18
N THR A 39 4.62 4.16 -11.37
CA THR A 39 4.99 5.06 -10.27
C THR A 39 3.97 6.19 -10.05
N ARG A 40 2.84 6.15 -10.73
CA ARG A 40 1.78 7.13 -10.55
C ARG A 40 0.79 6.64 -9.52
N PHE A 41 0.68 7.34 -8.42
CA PHE A 41 -0.21 6.97 -7.33
C PHE A 41 -1.26 8.04 -7.10
N ASP A 42 -2.52 7.59 -6.97
CA ASP A 42 -3.62 8.40 -6.48
C ASP A 42 -4.01 7.90 -5.11
N LYS A 43 -4.34 8.82 -4.21
CA LYS A 43 -4.76 8.48 -2.86
C LYS A 43 -5.86 9.43 -2.39
N HIS A 44 -6.80 8.88 -1.63
CA HIS A 44 -7.81 9.68 -0.95
C HIS A 44 -8.45 8.86 0.17
N PHE A 45 -8.97 9.54 1.18
CA PHE A 45 -9.75 8.86 2.21
C PHE A 45 -11.14 8.58 1.64
N ASP A 46 -11.54 7.30 1.63
CA ASP A 46 -12.80 6.90 0.98
C ASP A 46 -13.97 6.77 1.96
N ARG A 47 -13.73 6.27 3.17
CA ARG A 47 -14.78 6.12 4.18
C ARG A 47 -14.15 5.90 5.55
N GLN A 48 -14.97 6.05 6.59
CA GLN A 48 -14.55 5.70 7.94
C GLN A 48 -14.48 4.17 8.09
N TRP A 49 -13.57 3.71 8.94
CA TRP A 49 -13.54 2.31 9.33
C TRP A 49 -14.81 1.96 10.11
N GLY A 50 -15.36 0.78 9.83
CA GLY A 50 -16.47 0.26 10.63
C GLY A 50 -16.04 -0.06 12.06
N ALA A 51 -16.99 0.01 13.00
CA ALA A 51 -16.70 -0.24 14.42
C ALA A 51 -16.11 -1.63 14.67
N ASP A 52 -16.57 -2.62 13.92
CA ASP A 52 -16.10 -4.01 14.04
C ASP A 52 -15.09 -4.39 12.96
N GLU A 53 -14.68 -3.44 12.16
CA GLU A 53 -13.74 -3.68 11.06
C GLU A 53 -12.30 -3.57 11.55
N ALA A 54 -11.48 -4.57 11.24
CA ALA A 54 -10.05 -4.51 11.56
C ALA A 54 -9.37 -3.42 10.73
N ARG A 55 -8.66 -2.53 11.41
CA ARG A 55 -7.91 -1.46 10.74
C ARG A 55 -6.56 -2.00 10.29
N VAL A 56 -6.55 -2.60 9.10
CA VAL A 56 -5.34 -3.20 8.53
C VAL A 56 -5.11 -2.68 7.12
N THR A 57 -3.85 -2.59 6.74
CA THR A 57 -3.46 -2.23 5.39
C THR A 57 -3.53 -3.47 4.50
N ARG A 58 -4.23 -3.35 3.37
CA ARG A 58 -4.34 -4.42 2.39
C ARG A 58 -4.07 -3.83 1.01
N LEU A 59 -3.03 -4.34 0.37
CA LEU A 59 -2.63 -3.88 -0.96
C LEU A 59 -2.49 -5.08 -1.88
N VAL A 60 -2.99 -4.93 -3.11
CA VAL A 60 -2.81 -5.89 -4.18
C VAL A 60 -1.80 -5.32 -5.15
N LEU A 61 -0.75 -6.08 -5.41
CA LEU A 61 0.33 -5.70 -6.32
C LEU A 61 0.27 -6.62 -7.53
N ILE A 62 0.25 -6.03 -8.72
CA ILE A 62 0.17 -6.76 -9.98
C ILE A 62 1.45 -6.54 -10.76
N GLY A 63 2.10 -7.63 -11.15
CA GLY A 63 3.33 -7.61 -11.93
C GLY A 63 3.72 -9.01 -12.33
N GLN A 64 4.87 -9.15 -12.97
CA GLN A 64 5.39 -10.45 -13.39
C GLN A 64 6.38 -10.99 -12.35
N GLU A 65 6.25 -12.28 -12.06
CA GLU A 65 7.21 -12.99 -11.19
C GLU A 65 7.40 -12.33 -9.82
N LEU A 66 6.31 -11.86 -9.23
CA LEU A 66 6.37 -11.22 -7.92
C LEU A 66 6.40 -12.27 -6.81
N ASP A 67 7.30 -12.07 -5.85
CA ASP A 67 7.33 -12.85 -4.60
C ASP A 67 6.59 -12.06 -3.51
N ALA A 68 5.38 -12.49 -3.20
CA ALA A 68 4.53 -11.79 -2.26
C ALA A 68 5.16 -11.70 -0.86
N ALA A 69 5.81 -12.76 -0.41
CA ALA A 69 6.44 -12.78 0.92
C ALA A 69 7.60 -11.79 0.99
N GLN A 70 8.40 -11.71 -0.06
CA GLN A 70 9.52 -10.77 -0.12
C GLN A 70 9.04 -9.33 -0.17
N LEU A 71 8.00 -9.07 -0.98
CA LEU A 71 7.42 -7.72 -1.09
C LEU A 71 6.83 -7.27 0.23
N GLU A 72 6.10 -8.15 0.90
CA GLU A 72 5.51 -7.85 2.21
C GLU A 72 6.60 -7.55 3.23
N ALA A 73 7.65 -8.36 3.28
CA ALA A 73 8.76 -8.16 4.22
C ALA A 73 9.47 -6.83 3.97
N GLN A 74 9.72 -6.49 2.71
CA GLN A 74 10.38 -5.23 2.37
C GLN A 74 9.52 -4.02 2.71
N LEU A 75 8.21 -4.11 2.46
CA LEU A 75 7.30 -3.03 2.79
C LEU A 75 7.20 -2.82 4.30
N ARG A 76 7.08 -3.90 5.06
CA ARG A 76 7.07 -3.82 6.53
C ARG A 76 8.37 -3.22 7.07
N ALA A 77 9.51 -3.63 6.53
CA ALA A 77 10.81 -3.09 6.95
C ALA A 77 10.91 -1.59 6.67
N ALA A 78 10.41 -1.13 5.53
CA ALA A 78 10.43 0.28 5.18
C ALA A 78 9.53 1.12 6.08
N LEU A 79 8.45 0.53 6.61
CA LEU A 79 7.49 1.23 7.44
C LEU A 79 7.76 1.09 8.95
N SER A 80 8.69 0.23 9.35
CA SER A 80 8.97 -0.09 10.76
C SER A 80 10.02 0.80 11.40
N VAL A 81 10.17 2.00 10.96
CA VAL A 81 11.21 2.91 11.46
C VAL A 81 10.78 3.62 12.71
#